data_cdf45a83e82d48b31e6b5a3d50656b83
#
_entry.id   cdf45a83e82d48b31e6b5a3d50656b83
#
_cell.length_a   1.000
_cell.length_b   1.000
_cell.length_c   1.000
_cell.angle_alpha   90.00
_cell.angle_beta   90.00
_cell.angle_gamma   90.00
#
_symmetry.space_group_name_H-M   'P 1'
#
loop_
_entity.id
_entity.type
_entity.pdbx_description
1 polymer ?
#
loop_
_entity_poly.entity_id
_entity_poly.type
_entity_poly.pdbx_seq_one_letter_code
_entity_poly.pdbx_strand_id
1 'polypeptide(L)'
;MAEVGSLRRGDVVLLEGEPFRVDSIQSVVISRHSHTKIKMDLTGMFSGAKKIMSLSPNKAMEKVDIKRKHGQLIAKISEDVGQIMDMMDYTIYEAHVPKDLMERMGEGDELIYIEYGGRVQVLEARK
;
A
#
# COMPACT_ATOMS: atom_id res chain seq x y z
N MET A 1 8.05 3.65 16.20
CA MET A 1 7.78 2.21 16.01
C MET A 1 6.54 1.78 16.77
N ALA A 2 5.84 0.81 16.25
CA ALA A 2 4.64 0.29 16.89
C ALA A 2 4.82 -1.18 17.22
N GLU A 3 4.17 -1.65 18.29
CA GLU A 3 4.12 -3.08 18.57
C GLU A 3 3.04 -3.73 17.69
N VAL A 4 3.32 -4.95 17.26
CA VAL A 4 2.40 -5.71 16.39
C VAL A 4 1.02 -5.83 17.01
N GLY A 5 0.94 -6.01 18.33
CA GLY A 5 -0.35 -6.12 19.03
C GLY A 5 -1.22 -4.86 18.98
N SER A 6 -0.65 -3.70 18.62
CA SER A 6 -1.40 -2.44 18.52
C SER A 6 -1.82 -2.12 17.09
N LEU A 7 -1.38 -2.90 16.11
CA LEU A 7 -1.72 -2.65 14.72
C LEU A 7 -3.18 -2.99 14.43
N ARG A 8 -3.72 -2.32 13.43
CA ARG A 8 -5.11 -2.50 13.00
C ARG A 8 -5.17 -2.66 11.50
N ARG A 9 -6.26 -3.24 11.04
CA ARG A 9 -6.56 -3.33 9.61
C ARG A 9 -6.47 -1.94 9.01
N GLY A 10 -5.76 -1.81 7.89
CA GLY A 10 -5.55 -0.54 7.20
C GLY A 10 -4.26 0.16 7.58
N ASP A 11 -3.62 -0.23 8.68
CA ASP A 11 -2.31 0.30 9.02
C ASP A 11 -1.27 -0.12 7.98
N VAL A 12 -0.25 0.71 7.83
CA VAL A 12 0.83 0.43 6.88
C VAL A 12 2.14 0.32 7.65
N VAL A 13 2.86 -0.75 7.39
CA VAL A 13 4.15 -1.04 8.04
C VAL A 13 5.23 -1.23 6.98
N LEU A 14 6.46 -0.91 7.36
CA LEU A 14 7.60 -1.06 6.45
C LEU A 14 8.18 -2.46 6.59
N LEU A 15 8.23 -3.20 5.48
CA LEU A 15 8.84 -4.52 5.40
C LEU A 15 9.72 -4.57 4.17
N GLU A 16 10.98 -4.98 4.35
CA GLU A 16 11.91 -5.14 3.22
C GLU A 16 12.01 -3.88 2.33
N GLY A 17 11.93 -2.69 2.96
CA GLY A 17 12.04 -1.43 2.25
C GLY A 17 10.78 -0.99 1.53
N GLU A 18 9.68 -1.69 1.70
CA GLU A 18 8.42 -1.37 1.03
C GLU A 18 7.30 -1.22 2.05
N PRO A 19 6.38 -0.26 1.86
CA PRO A 19 5.19 -0.18 2.72
C PRO A 19 4.21 -1.31 2.39
N PHE A 20 3.79 -2.02 3.43
CA PHE A 20 2.79 -3.08 3.34
C PHE A 20 1.55 -2.68 4.13
N ARG A 21 0.39 -2.84 3.52
CA ARG A 21 -0.89 -2.58 4.18
C ARG A 21 -1.36 -3.83 4.90
N VAL A 22 -1.80 -3.67 6.14
CA VAL A 22 -2.41 -4.76 6.90
C VAL A 22 -3.84 -4.97 6.38
N ASP A 23 -4.06 -6.11 5.75
CA ASP A 23 -5.37 -6.46 5.19
C ASP A 23 -6.26 -7.12 6.23
N SER A 24 -5.67 -7.96 7.08
CA SER A 24 -6.37 -8.58 8.19
C SER A 24 -5.40 -8.83 9.34
N ILE A 25 -5.93 -8.84 10.56
CA ILE A 25 -5.11 -9.06 11.75
C ILE A 25 -5.99 -9.73 12.81
N GLN A 26 -5.45 -10.75 13.46
CA GLN A 26 -6.17 -11.47 14.51
C GLN A 26 -5.20 -12.07 15.52
N SER A 27 -5.67 -12.17 16.76
CA SER A 27 -4.94 -12.86 17.82
C SER A 27 -5.26 -14.35 17.77
N VAL A 28 -4.24 -15.18 17.87
CA VAL A 28 -4.40 -16.63 17.87
C VAL A 28 -3.69 -17.19 19.07
N VAL A 29 -4.39 -17.98 19.89
CA VAL A 29 -3.79 -18.67 21.02
C VAL A 29 -3.26 -20.01 20.53
N ILE A 30 -1.95 -20.21 20.64
CA ILE A 30 -1.28 -21.36 20.05
C ILE A 30 -1.10 -22.51 21.03
N SER A 31 -1.09 -22.26 22.35
CA SER A 31 -0.86 -23.30 23.33
C SER A 31 -1.66 -23.09 24.60
N ARG A 32 -1.70 -24.17 25.43
CA ARG A 32 -2.37 -24.14 26.76
C ARG A 32 -1.73 -23.13 27.71
N HIS A 33 -0.51 -22.70 27.44
CA HIS A 33 0.22 -21.77 28.30
C HIS A 33 0.03 -20.32 27.86
N SER A 34 -1.04 -20.04 27.14
CA SER A 34 -1.43 -18.68 26.76
C SER A 34 -0.44 -17.95 25.88
N HIS A 35 0.31 -18.67 25.04
CA HIS A 35 1.14 -18.02 24.03
C HIS A 35 0.23 -17.48 22.94
N THR A 36 0.19 -16.16 22.86
CA THR A 36 -0.61 -15.49 21.83
C THR A 36 0.30 -15.08 20.69
N LYS A 37 -0.13 -15.36 19.48
CA LYS A 37 0.51 -14.85 18.26
C LYS A 37 -0.46 -13.96 17.55
N ILE A 38 0.08 -12.97 16.86
CA ILE A 38 -0.71 -12.10 16.00
C ILE A 38 -0.50 -12.58 14.57
N LYS A 39 -1.58 -13.00 13.95
CA LYS A 39 -1.57 -13.43 12.56
C LYS A 39 -2.03 -12.27 11.69
N MET A 40 -1.25 -11.93 10.67
CA MET A 40 -1.54 -10.83 9.76
C MET A 40 -1.44 -11.27 8.32
N ASP A 41 -2.38 -10.77 7.51
CA ASP A 41 -2.28 -10.80 6.05
C ASP A 41 -1.92 -9.39 5.60
N LEU A 42 -0.91 -9.27 4.75
CA LEU A 42 -0.41 -7.98 4.29
C LEU A 42 -0.25 -7.97 2.78
N THR A 43 -0.39 -6.79 2.20
CA THR A 43 -0.17 -6.58 0.76
C THR A 43 0.81 -5.43 0.56
N GLY A 44 1.86 -5.69 -0.20
CA GLY A 44 2.81 -4.64 -0.58
C GLY A 44 2.14 -3.60 -1.45
N MET A 45 2.28 -2.34 -1.08
CA MET A 45 1.56 -1.27 -1.77
C MET A 45 2.17 -0.94 -3.13
N PHE A 46 3.42 -1.28 -3.37
CA PHE A 46 4.08 -1.08 -4.67
C PHE A 46 4.19 -2.36 -5.49
N SER A 47 4.57 -3.46 -4.84
CA SER A 47 4.77 -4.73 -5.54
C SER A 47 3.49 -5.55 -5.72
N GLY A 48 2.50 -5.32 -4.86
CA GLY A 48 1.33 -6.18 -4.81
C GLY A 48 1.58 -7.53 -4.15
N ALA A 49 2.77 -7.75 -3.60
CA ALA A 49 3.12 -9.02 -2.98
C ALA A 49 2.26 -9.28 -1.75
N LYS A 50 1.82 -10.52 -1.60
CA LYS A 50 1.04 -10.95 -0.45
C LYS A 50 1.94 -11.63 0.55
N LYS A 51 1.78 -11.28 1.83
CA LYS A 51 2.52 -11.93 2.92
C LYS A 51 1.56 -12.33 4.03
N ILE A 52 1.83 -13.47 4.63
CA ILE A 52 1.12 -13.94 5.81
C ILE A 52 2.19 -14.08 6.90
N MET A 53 2.00 -13.40 8.02
CA MET A 53 2.97 -13.40 9.11
C MET A 53 2.29 -13.76 10.41
N SER A 54 3.04 -14.47 11.27
CA SER A 54 2.61 -14.81 12.61
C SER A 54 3.70 -14.34 13.55
N LEU A 55 3.40 -13.35 14.37
CA LEU A 55 4.39 -12.65 15.17
C LEU A 55 3.95 -12.51 16.62
N SER A 56 4.95 -12.34 17.51
CA SER A 56 4.68 -12.02 18.90
C SER A 56 4.01 -10.63 18.98
N PRO A 57 3.01 -10.46 19.88
CA PRO A 57 2.37 -9.14 20.05
C PRO A 57 3.34 -8.03 20.41
N ASN A 58 4.46 -8.36 21.02
CA ASN A 58 5.47 -7.38 21.48
C ASN A 58 6.50 -7.04 20.41
N LYS A 59 6.47 -7.70 19.27
CA LYS A 59 7.39 -7.42 18.20
C LYS A 59 7.19 -6.00 17.68
N ALA A 60 8.29 -5.26 17.53
CA ALA A 60 8.23 -3.91 17.01
C ALA A 60 8.25 -3.92 15.48
N MET A 61 7.43 -3.07 14.88
CA MET A 61 7.42 -2.85 13.43
C MET A 61 7.35 -1.36 13.16
N GLU A 62 7.98 -0.93 12.09
CA GLU A 62 7.94 0.47 11.72
C GLU A 62 6.63 0.78 11.01
N LYS A 63 5.81 1.59 11.66
CA LYS A 63 4.55 2.05 11.09
C LYS A 63 4.82 3.30 10.26
N VAL A 64 4.28 3.34 9.04
CA VAL A 64 4.46 4.47 8.14
C VAL A 64 3.12 5.08 7.79
N ASP A 65 3.12 6.40 7.59
CA ASP A 65 1.93 7.14 7.20
C ASP A 65 1.96 7.36 5.71
N ILE A 66 1.10 6.64 4.99
CA ILE A 66 0.98 6.75 3.54
C ILE A 66 -0.35 7.43 3.23
N LYS A 67 -0.28 8.58 2.60
CA LYS A 67 -1.49 9.32 2.23
C LYS A 67 -1.93 8.96 0.84
N ARG A 68 -3.23 8.73 0.70
CA ARG A 68 -3.85 8.51 -0.60
C ARG A 68 -4.14 9.90 -1.20
N LYS A 69 -3.65 10.11 -2.39
CA LYS A 69 -3.77 11.39 -3.07
C LYS A 69 -4.57 11.26 -4.36
N HIS A 70 -5.21 12.35 -4.74
CA HIS A 70 -5.99 12.41 -5.97
C HIS A 70 -5.13 12.91 -7.12
N GLY A 71 -5.18 12.21 -8.25
CA GLY A 71 -4.47 12.60 -9.45
C GLY A 71 -5.32 12.40 -10.69
N GLN A 72 -4.72 12.74 -11.81
CA GLN A 72 -5.36 12.62 -13.12
C GLN A 72 -4.33 12.04 -14.08
N LEU A 73 -4.75 11.08 -14.91
CA LEU A 73 -3.88 10.50 -15.91
C LEU A 73 -3.73 11.49 -17.06
N ILE A 74 -2.50 11.91 -17.33
CA ILE A 74 -2.20 12.87 -18.39
C ILE A 74 -1.82 12.15 -19.68
N ALA A 75 -0.98 11.13 -19.57
CA ALA A 75 -0.50 10.38 -20.74
C ALA A 75 -0.08 8.97 -20.33
N LYS A 76 -0.26 8.04 -21.26
CA LYS A 76 0.25 6.67 -21.10
C LYS A 76 1.63 6.63 -21.74
N ILE A 77 2.66 6.38 -20.94
CA ILE A 77 4.05 6.35 -21.42
C ILE A 77 4.41 4.95 -21.92
N SER A 78 4.02 3.94 -21.15
CA SER A 78 4.20 2.54 -21.51
C SER A 78 3.04 1.73 -20.95
N GLU A 79 3.09 0.40 -21.05
CA GLU A 79 1.98 -0.44 -20.57
C GLU A 79 1.82 -0.41 -19.05
N ASP A 80 2.85 0.02 -18.32
CA ASP A 80 2.82 0.07 -16.85
C ASP A 80 3.33 1.39 -16.27
N VAL A 81 3.60 2.39 -17.11
CA VAL A 81 4.04 3.71 -16.65
C VAL A 81 3.14 4.77 -17.25
N GLY A 82 2.62 5.62 -16.40
CA GLY A 82 1.79 6.75 -16.81
C GLY A 82 2.33 8.06 -16.29
N GLN A 83 2.05 9.14 -17.00
CA GLN A 83 2.27 10.48 -16.50
C GLN A 83 1.00 10.95 -15.82
N ILE A 84 1.11 11.32 -14.55
CA ILE A 84 -0.03 11.76 -13.76
C ILE A 84 0.20 13.14 -13.19
N MET A 85 -0.88 13.84 -12.89
CA MET A 85 -0.84 15.17 -12.28
C MET A 85 -1.61 15.15 -10.98
N ASP A 86 -1.00 15.67 -9.92
CA ASP A 86 -1.69 15.83 -8.65
C ASP A 86 -2.80 16.89 -8.81
N MET A 87 -4.00 16.58 -8.30
CA MET A 87 -5.17 17.45 -8.47
C MET A 87 -5.15 18.66 -7.52
N MET A 88 -4.30 18.63 -6.51
CA MET A 88 -4.22 19.74 -5.54
C MET A 88 -3.16 20.77 -5.94
N ASP A 89 -1.96 20.32 -6.28
CA ASP A 89 -0.83 21.22 -6.53
C ASP A 89 -0.35 21.19 -7.97
N TYR A 90 -0.94 20.35 -8.82
CA TYR A 90 -0.63 20.21 -10.26
C TYR A 90 0.77 19.71 -10.56
N THR A 91 1.44 19.10 -9.58
CA THR A 91 2.74 18.47 -9.80
C THR A 91 2.60 17.27 -10.72
N ILE A 92 3.53 17.12 -11.65
CA ILE A 92 3.55 16.03 -12.62
C ILE A 92 4.51 14.95 -12.15
N TYR A 93 4.06 13.69 -12.20
CA TYR A 93 4.86 12.53 -11.83
C TYR A 93 4.80 11.48 -12.91
N GLU A 94 5.89 10.72 -13.04
CA GLU A 94 5.84 9.43 -13.69
C GLU A 94 5.48 8.40 -12.63
N ALA A 95 4.44 7.62 -12.87
CA ALA A 95 3.91 6.70 -11.89
C ALA A 95 3.81 5.29 -12.47
N HIS A 96 4.04 4.30 -11.61
CA HIS A 96 3.73 2.92 -11.96
C HIS A 96 2.22 2.73 -11.92
N VAL A 97 1.66 2.16 -12.99
CA VAL A 97 0.23 1.86 -13.10
C VAL A 97 0.09 0.38 -13.38
N PRO A 98 -0.63 -0.38 -12.54
CA PRO A 98 -0.87 -1.79 -12.84
C PRO A 98 -1.48 -1.96 -14.22
N LYS A 99 -1.07 -3.00 -14.94
CA LYS A 99 -1.48 -3.20 -16.34
C LYS A 99 -2.99 -3.23 -16.54
N ASP A 100 -3.71 -3.90 -15.65
CA ASP A 100 -5.16 -3.97 -15.75
C ASP A 100 -5.82 -2.62 -15.57
N LEU A 101 -5.28 -1.77 -14.70
CA LEU A 101 -5.75 -0.40 -14.56
C LEU A 101 -5.45 0.43 -15.79
N MET A 102 -4.23 0.28 -16.33
CA MET A 102 -3.81 1.03 -17.51
C MET A 102 -4.74 0.73 -18.69
N GLU A 103 -5.16 -0.50 -18.84
CA GLU A 103 -6.06 -0.91 -19.92
C GLU A 103 -7.45 -0.30 -19.78
N ARG A 104 -7.90 -0.06 -18.55
CA ARG A 104 -9.24 0.47 -18.28
C ARG A 104 -9.30 1.98 -18.19
N MET A 105 -8.15 2.64 -18.04
CA MET A 105 -8.10 4.09 -17.87
C MET A 105 -7.80 4.79 -19.18
N GLY A 106 -8.35 5.98 -19.34
CA GLY A 106 -8.06 6.87 -20.45
C GLY A 106 -7.44 8.17 -19.96
N GLU A 107 -6.83 8.90 -20.87
CA GLU A 107 -6.29 10.22 -20.55
C GLU A 107 -7.42 11.11 -20.03
N GLY A 108 -7.14 11.83 -18.95
CA GLY A 108 -8.12 12.67 -18.28
C GLY A 108 -8.85 11.98 -17.14
N ASP A 109 -8.76 10.66 -17.01
CA ASP A 109 -9.42 9.94 -15.92
C ASP A 109 -8.78 10.27 -14.58
N GLU A 110 -9.60 10.37 -13.54
CA GLU A 110 -9.12 10.59 -12.18
C GLU A 110 -8.70 9.29 -11.56
N LEU A 111 -7.74 9.38 -10.63
CA LEU A 111 -7.14 8.21 -9.99
C LEU A 111 -6.73 8.54 -8.55
N ILE A 112 -6.42 7.49 -7.80
CA ILE A 112 -5.82 7.57 -6.48
C ILE A 112 -4.40 7.02 -6.58
N TYR A 113 -3.46 7.76 -6.02
CA TYR A 113 -2.05 7.33 -6.03
C TYR A 113 -1.41 7.56 -4.67
N ILE A 114 -0.26 6.92 -4.48
CA ILE A 114 0.58 7.09 -3.29
C ILE A 114 2.01 7.36 -3.71
N GLU A 115 2.75 8.00 -2.82
CA GLU A 115 4.16 8.27 -3.01
C GLU A 115 4.92 7.83 -1.77
N TYR A 116 6.03 7.12 -1.97
CA TYR A 116 6.91 6.74 -0.87
C TYR A 116 8.33 6.52 -1.39
N GLY A 117 9.31 7.17 -0.74
CA GLY A 117 10.71 7.01 -1.11
C GLY A 117 11.03 7.41 -2.55
N GLY A 118 10.32 8.41 -3.08
CA GLY A 118 10.52 8.88 -4.45
C GLY A 118 9.81 8.04 -5.50
N ARG A 119 9.08 7.00 -5.09
CA ARG A 119 8.32 6.14 -5.99
C ARG A 119 6.85 6.54 -5.96
N VAL A 120 6.21 6.55 -7.11
CA VAL A 120 4.79 6.90 -7.24
C VAL A 120 4.04 5.71 -7.82
N GLN A 121 2.96 5.33 -7.16
CA GLN A 121 2.17 4.16 -7.51
C GLN A 121 0.71 4.51 -7.60
N VAL A 122 0.09 4.23 -8.74
CA VAL A 122 -1.36 4.35 -8.89
C VAL A 122 -2.02 3.13 -8.27
N LEU A 123 -3.01 3.36 -7.41
CA LEU A 123 -3.70 2.29 -6.70
C LEU A 123 -5.02 1.92 -7.36
N GLU A 124 -5.78 2.90 -7.81
CA GLU A 124 -7.10 2.65 -8.39
C GLU A 124 -7.52 3.79 -9.31
N ALA A 125 -8.38 3.45 -10.26
CA ALA A 125 -9.04 4.43 -11.09
C ALA A 125 -10.28 4.93 -10.35
N ARG A 126 -10.52 6.22 -10.45
CA ARG A 126 -11.67 6.85 -9.82
C ARG A 126 -12.57 7.40 -10.91
N LYS A 127 -13.79 6.88 -10.97
CA LYS A 127 -14.78 7.31 -11.95
C LYS A 127 -15.89 8.10 -11.33
#